data_07f2fe9adb02d79116e6abaedbfbe70a
#
_entry.id   07f2fe9adb02d79116e6abaedbfbe70a
#
_cell.length_a   1.000
_cell.length_b   1.000
_cell.length_c   1.000
_cell.angle_alpha   90.00
_cell.angle_beta   90.00
_cell.angle_gamma   90.00
#
_symmetry.space_group_name_H-M   'P 1'
#
loop_
_entity.id
_entity.type
_entity.pdbx_description
1 polymer ?
#
loop_
_entity_poly.entity_id
_entity_poly.type
_entity_poly.pdbx_seq_one_letter_code
_entity_poly.pdbx_strand_id
1 'polypeptide(L)'
;MKIVVLQGSPNSKGSTNILVENFIEGAREKEHEVVRFDISKMNIKPCLGCVACGYEGPCVQKDDNEIIKKALLPSDMLVLATPLYYYGMSAQLKIVIDRFCSYNYSLTGKHLKSALLTVAWNQDDWTFEALVSHYKTLVRYLELEDQGMILGYGCGNVSMTTHSKYPQEAYQLGYSL
;
A
#
# COMPACT_ATOMS: atom_id res chain seq x y z
N MET A 1 3.54 12.82 -11.69
CA MET A 1 3.11 12.72 -10.27
C MET A 1 4.21 12.12 -9.43
N LYS A 2 4.19 12.39 -8.13
CA LYS A 2 5.01 11.68 -7.14
C LYS A 2 4.17 10.59 -6.46
N ILE A 3 4.56 9.34 -6.62
CA ILE A 3 3.83 8.16 -6.13
C ILE A 3 4.61 7.52 -5.00
N VAL A 4 3.97 7.26 -3.87
CA VAL A 4 4.53 6.50 -2.75
C VAL A 4 3.94 5.10 -2.73
N VAL A 5 4.77 4.08 -2.81
CA VAL A 5 4.38 2.67 -2.71
C VAL A 5 4.79 2.12 -1.36
N LEU A 6 3.84 1.68 -0.55
CA LEU A 6 4.07 0.99 0.71
C LEU A 6 3.96 -0.53 0.48
N GLN A 7 5.11 -1.19 0.38
CA GLN A 7 5.23 -2.64 0.15
C GLN A 7 5.25 -3.38 1.49
N GLY A 8 4.13 -3.99 1.85
CA GLY A 8 3.95 -4.69 3.14
C GLY A 8 4.33 -6.17 3.12
N SER A 9 4.78 -6.73 1.98
CA SER A 9 5.21 -8.13 1.96
C SER A 9 6.57 -8.30 2.65
N PRO A 10 6.72 -9.27 3.56
CA PRO A 10 8.03 -9.60 4.13
C PRO A 10 8.96 -10.30 3.11
N ASN A 11 8.41 -10.83 2.02
CA ASN A 11 9.18 -11.48 0.96
C ASN A 11 9.41 -10.51 -0.21
N SER A 12 10.60 -9.94 -0.29
CA SER A 12 10.99 -8.99 -1.34
C SER A 12 11.06 -9.58 -2.75
N LYS A 13 11.01 -10.92 -2.88
CA LYS A 13 10.99 -11.64 -4.17
C LYS A 13 9.68 -12.42 -4.37
N GLY A 14 8.66 -12.13 -3.58
CA GLY A 14 7.37 -12.83 -3.60
C GLY A 14 6.39 -12.26 -4.63
N SER A 15 5.20 -12.87 -4.67
CA SER A 15 4.11 -12.52 -5.60
C SER A 15 3.69 -11.05 -5.55
N THR A 16 3.56 -10.48 -4.37
CA THR A 16 3.22 -9.04 -4.22
C THR A 16 4.28 -8.15 -4.87
N ASN A 17 5.58 -8.54 -4.76
CA ASN A 17 6.66 -7.79 -5.37
C ASN A 17 6.55 -7.75 -6.90
N ILE A 18 6.11 -8.84 -7.53
CA ILE A 18 5.91 -8.88 -8.99
C ILE A 18 4.89 -7.82 -9.41
N LEU A 19 3.76 -7.72 -8.71
CA LEU A 19 2.76 -6.68 -9.01
C LEU A 19 3.33 -5.27 -8.82
N VAL A 20 4.06 -5.05 -7.73
CA VAL A 20 4.69 -3.75 -7.43
C VAL A 20 5.69 -3.34 -8.51
N GLU A 21 6.58 -4.25 -8.93
CA GLU A 21 7.58 -3.93 -9.97
C GLU A 21 6.91 -3.59 -11.31
N ASN A 22 5.89 -4.36 -11.72
CA ASN A 22 5.16 -4.08 -12.96
C ASN A 22 4.39 -2.74 -12.88
N PHE A 23 3.73 -2.45 -11.76
CA PHE A 23 3.09 -1.14 -11.55
C PHE A 23 4.10 0.01 -11.65
N ILE A 24 5.27 -0.14 -10.99
CA ILE A 24 6.33 0.88 -11.03
C ILE A 24 6.86 1.08 -12.44
N GLU A 25 7.05 0.00 -13.21
CA GLU A 25 7.48 0.06 -14.61
C GLU A 25 6.48 0.87 -15.43
N GLY A 26 5.19 0.54 -15.39
CA GLY A 26 4.16 1.29 -16.11
C GLY A 26 4.07 2.76 -15.71
N ALA A 27 4.16 3.06 -14.41
CA ALA A 27 4.14 4.43 -13.90
C ALA A 27 5.37 5.25 -14.38
N ARG A 28 6.55 4.63 -14.39
CA ARG A 28 7.78 5.29 -14.84
C ARG A 28 7.80 5.56 -16.34
N GLU A 29 7.19 4.72 -17.16
CA GLU A 29 7.03 4.99 -18.59
C GLU A 29 6.18 6.22 -18.87
N LYS A 30 5.34 6.63 -17.91
CA LYS A 30 4.58 7.89 -17.91
C LYS A 30 5.29 9.01 -17.14
N GLU A 31 6.61 8.87 -16.94
CA GLU A 31 7.46 9.87 -16.29
C GLU A 31 7.03 10.22 -14.85
N HIS A 32 6.37 9.29 -14.14
CA HIS A 32 6.04 9.47 -12.73
C HIS A 32 7.24 9.15 -11.85
N GLU A 33 7.46 9.99 -10.83
CA GLU A 33 8.44 9.72 -9.78
C GLU A 33 7.85 8.70 -8.79
N VAL A 34 8.48 7.54 -8.64
CA VAL A 34 8.00 6.50 -7.71
C VAL A 34 9.02 6.25 -6.61
N VAL A 35 8.57 6.46 -5.37
CA VAL A 35 9.31 6.14 -4.14
C VAL A 35 8.67 4.91 -3.50
N ARG A 36 9.45 3.83 -3.35
CA ARG A 36 9.01 2.57 -2.74
C ARG A 36 9.61 2.39 -1.36
N PHE A 37 8.79 1.98 -0.40
CA PHE A 37 9.19 1.57 0.94
C PHE A 37 8.90 0.08 1.15
N ASP A 38 9.94 -0.72 1.36
CA ASP A 38 9.85 -2.11 1.79
C ASP A 38 9.68 -2.13 3.31
N ILE A 39 8.44 -2.13 3.78
CA ILE A 39 8.11 -1.93 5.20
C ILE A 39 8.76 -3.00 6.10
N SER A 40 8.88 -4.23 5.62
CA SER A 40 9.53 -5.32 6.37
C SER A 40 11.01 -5.09 6.68
N LYS A 41 11.66 -4.14 6.00
CA LYS A 41 13.06 -3.77 6.21
C LYS A 41 13.21 -2.51 7.07
N MET A 42 12.10 -1.90 7.49
CA MET A 42 12.07 -0.65 8.25
C MET A 42 11.84 -0.93 9.74
N ASN A 43 12.42 -0.12 10.58
CA ASN A 43 12.20 -0.17 12.02
C ASN A 43 11.01 0.73 12.38
N ILE A 44 9.80 0.17 12.29
CA ILE A 44 8.56 0.88 12.63
C ILE A 44 7.82 0.08 13.69
N LYS A 45 7.55 0.72 14.84
CA LYS A 45 6.83 0.10 15.94
C LYS A 45 5.32 0.34 15.81
N PRO A 46 4.48 -0.60 16.29
CA PRO A 46 3.02 -0.41 16.33
C PRO A 46 2.60 0.86 17.05
N CYS A 47 1.48 1.45 16.65
CA CYS A 47 0.90 2.60 17.36
C CYS A 47 0.54 2.21 18.80
N LEU A 48 0.88 3.06 19.76
CA LEU A 48 0.59 2.83 21.17
C LEU A 48 -0.84 3.25 21.58
N GLY A 49 -1.58 3.90 20.68
CA GLY A 49 -2.90 4.44 20.99
C GLY A 49 -2.89 5.56 22.05
N CYS A 50 -1.74 6.14 22.35
CA CYS A 50 -1.55 7.13 23.44
C CYS A 50 -2.10 8.52 23.10
N VAL A 51 -2.44 8.79 21.83
CA VAL A 51 -2.97 10.06 21.30
C VAL A 51 -2.08 11.29 21.60
N ALA A 52 -0.87 11.10 22.09
CA ALA A 52 0.05 12.21 22.40
C ALA A 52 0.45 13.05 21.17
N CYS A 53 0.28 12.52 19.96
CA CYS A 53 0.48 13.26 18.71
C CYS A 53 -0.66 14.23 18.38
N GLY A 54 -1.82 14.16 19.05
CA GLY A 54 -2.99 15.00 18.76
C GLY A 54 -3.45 14.89 17.30
N TYR A 55 -3.18 13.78 16.63
CA TYR A 55 -3.51 13.48 15.22
C TYR A 55 -2.78 14.34 14.15
N GLU A 56 -1.89 15.23 14.54
CA GLU A 56 -1.11 16.08 13.62
C GLU A 56 0.31 16.41 14.12
N GLY A 57 0.59 16.10 15.36
CA GLY A 57 1.87 16.39 15.98
C GLY A 57 2.91 15.26 15.84
N PRO A 58 4.13 15.49 16.32
CA PRO A 58 5.15 14.45 16.27
C PRO A 58 4.76 13.26 17.14
N CYS A 59 4.97 12.04 16.61
CA CYS A 59 4.79 10.83 17.39
C CYS A 59 5.86 10.75 18.51
N VAL A 60 5.46 10.18 19.66
CA VAL A 60 6.41 9.90 20.77
C VAL A 60 7.45 8.85 20.37
N GLN A 61 7.11 7.95 19.44
CA GLN A 61 8.00 6.97 18.88
C GLN A 61 8.87 7.60 17.78
N LYS A 62 10.18 7.58 17.98
CA LYS A 62 11.18 8.09 17.02
C LYS A 62 11.72 6.91 16.23
N ASP A 63 11.10 6.61 15.10
CA ASP A 63 11.41 5.48 14.24
C ASP A 63 11.24 5.85 12.76
N ASP A 64 11.40 4.87 11.85
CA ASP A 64 11.40 5.10 10.40
C ASP A 64 10.05 5.57 9.84
N ASN A 65 8.97 5.60 10.65
CA ASN A 65 7.69 6.17 10.19
C ASN A 65 7.81 7.64 9.78
N GLU A 66 8.73 8.39 10.36
CA GLU A 66 9.01 9.78 9.96
C GLU A 66 9.55 9.90 8.53
N ILE A 67 10.25 8.89 8.04
CA ILE A 67 10.74 8.84 6.65
C ILE A 67 9.55 8.68 5.70
N ILE A 68 8.62 7.77 6.04
CA ILE A 68 7.39 7.58 5.27
C ILE A 68 6.54 8.86 5.27
N LYS A 69 6.31 9.47 6.43
CA LYS A 69 5.57 10.72 6.56
C LYS A 69 6.13 11.81 5.64
N LYS A 70 7.45 12.01 5.66
CA LYS A 70 8.14 13.03 4.84
C LYS A 70 8.01 12.78 3.34
N ALA A 71 7.90 11.52 2.91
CA ALA A 71 7.71 11.17 1.51
C ALA A 71 6.25 11.24 1.09
N LEU A 72 5.33 10.83 1.98
CA LEU A 72 3.90 10.71 1.68
C LEU A 72 3.19 12.07 1.66
N LEU A 73 3.47 12.95 2.61
CA LEU A 73 2.78 14.23 2.67
C LEU A 73 3.00 15.14 1.44
N PRO A 74 4.17 15.19 0.77
CA PRO A 74 4.33 15.93 -0.49
C PRO A 74 4.00 15.10 -1.74
N SER A 75 3.49 13.86 -1.62
CA SER A 75 3.15 13.02 -2.78
C SER A 75 1.75 13.31 -3.34
N ASP A 76 1.48 12.79 -4.53
CA ASP A 76 0.19 12.87 -5.23
C ASP A 76 -0.61 11.56 -5.11
N MET A 77 0.08 10.44 -4.84
CA MET A 77 -0.56 9.12 -4.81
C MET A 77 0.06 8.20 -3.75
N LEU A 78 -0.79 7.41 -3.10
CA LEU A 78 -0.47 6.34 -2.19
C LEU A 78 -0.86 4.98 -2.77
N VAL A 79 0.09 4.07 -2.93
CA VAL A 79 -0.17 2.69 -3.32
C VAL A 79 0.06 1.77 -2.14
N LEU A 80 -0.96 1.01 -1.76
CA LEU A 80 -0.88 -0.02 -0.73
C LEU A 80 -0.66 -1.38 -1.40
N ALA A 81 0.47 -2.02 -1.13
CA ALA A 81 0.79 -3.33 -1.68
C ALA A 81 0.96 -4.35 -0.55
N THR A 82 0.18 -5.43 -0.57
CA THR A 82 0.14 -6.41 0.52
C THR A 82 -0.17 -7.81 0.04
N PRO A 83 0.45 -8.88 0.58
CA PRO A 83 -0.12 -10.21 0.48
C PRO A 83 -1.39 -10.26 1.35
N LEU A 84 -2.33 -11.12 0.97
CA LEU A 84 -3.48 -11.42 1.82
C LEU A 84 -3.06 -12.41 2.91
N TYR A 85 -3.05 -11.96 4.16
CA TYR A 85 -2.78 -12.80 5.32
C TYR A 85 -4.00 -12.85 6.22
N TYR A 86 -4.56 -14.05 6.41
CA TYR A 86 -5.80 -14.23 7.18
C TYR A 86 -6.89 -13.23 6.78
N TYR A 87 -7.11 -13.10 5.47
CA TYR A 87 -8.13 -12.24 4.82
C TYR A 87 -7.99 -10.73 5.07
N GLY A 88 -6.84 -10.30 5.59
CA GLY A 88 -6.50 -8.91 5.81
C GLY A 88 -5.15 -8.53 5.19
N MET A 89 -4.75 -7.28 5.36
CA MET A 89 -3.40 -6.86 4.97
C MET A 89 -2.35 -7.43 5.94
N SER A 90 -1.12 -7.53 5.47
CA SER A 90 0.00 -7.96 6.32
C SER A 90 0.15 -7.07 7.55
N ALA A 91 0.61 -7.65 8.66
CA ALA A 91 0.88 -6.89 9.88
C ALA A 91 1.88 -5.74 9.63
N GLN A 92 2.87 -5.95 8.77
CA GLN A 92 3.85 -4.94 8.40
C GLN A 92 3.18 -3.69 7.82
N LEU A 93 2.27 -3.86 6.85
CA LEU A 93 1.56 -2.73 6.25
C LEU A 93 0.61 -2.08 7.27
N LYS A 94 -0.11 -2.90 8.06
CA LYS A 94 -1.06 -2.39 9.07
C LYS A 94 -0.38 -1.53 10.12
N ILE A 95 0.84 -1.88 10.55
CA ILE A 95 1.62 -1.06 11.50
C ILE A 95 1.81 0.36 10.96
N VAL A 96 2.13 0.53 9.68
CA VAL A 96 2.31 1.86 9.07
C VAL A 96 0.98 2.62 9.00
N ILE A 97 -0.10 1.95 8.59
CA ILE A 97 -1.43 2.56 8.50
C ILE A 97 -1.90 3.05 9.88
N ASP A 98 -1.68 2.29 10.94
CA ASP A 98 -2.03 2.72 12.30
C ASP A 98 -1.21 3.95 12.75
N ARG A 99 -0.02 4.13 12.20
CA ARG A 99 0.84 5.28 12.47
C ARG A 99 0.46 6.52 11.66
N PHE A 100 -0.44 6.44 10.66
CA PHE A 100 -1.06 7.60 10.02
C PHE A 100 -1.74 8.52 11.03
N CYS A 101 -2.14 7.98 12.18
CA CYS A 101 -2.66 8.74 13.32
C CYS A 101 -1.84 10.00 13.64
N SER A 102 -0.50 9.96 13.51
CA SER A 102 0.37 11.10 13.85
C SER A 102 0.43 12.21 12.79
N TYR A 103 -0.24 12.05 11.66
CA TYR A 103 -0.37 13.04 10.58
C TYR A 103 -1.72 12.91 9.84
N ASN A 104 -2.73 12.52 10.61
CA ASN A 104 -4.04 12.18 10.06
C ASN A 104 -4.71 13.36 9.34
N TYR A 105 -4.70 14.53 9.96
CA TYR A 105 -5.36 15.72 9.36
C TYR A 105 -4.64 16.20 8.10
N SER A 106 -3.30 16.21 8.12
CA SER A 106 -2.51 16.53 6.93
C SER A 106 -2.74 15.52 5.80
N LEU A 107 -2.93 14.24 6.12
CA LEU A 107 -3.16 13.20 5.12
C LEU A 107 -4.57 13.28 4.52
N THR A 108 -5.59 13.42 5.37
CA THR A 108 -7.00 13.51 4.95
C THR A 108 -7.26 14.71 4.04
N GLY A 109 -6.73 15.88 4.36
CA GLY A 109 -6.94 17.10 3.56
C GLY A 109 -6.22 17.14 2.21
N LYS A 110 -5.47 16.08 1.83
CA LYS A 110 -4.70 16.06 0.59
C LYS A 110 -5.44 15.50 -0.61
N HIS A 111 -6.48 14.71 -0.39
CA HIS A 111 -7.20 14.01 -1.47
C HIS A 111 -6.25 13.23 -2.41
N LEU A 112 -5.33 12.44 -1.81
CA LEU A 112 -4.36 11.66 -2.58
C LEU A 112 -5.07 10.65 -3.46
N LYS A 113 -4.58 10.43 -4.66
CA LYS A 113 -4.91 9.21 -5.42
C LYS A 113 -4.47 7.99 -4.64
N SER A 114 -5.15 6.87 -4.81
CA SER A 114 -4.78 5.61 -4.14
C SER A 114 -5.02 4.40 -5.02
N ALA A 115 -4.25 3.33 -4.79
CA ALA A 115 -4.47 2.02 -5.39
C ALA A 115 -4.11 0.90 -4.41
N LEU A 116 -4.72 -0.27 -4.62
CA LEU A 116 -4.40 -1.49 -3.86
C LEU A 116 -3.83 -2.55 -4.80
N LEU A 117 -2.66 -3.10 -4.45
CA LEU A 117 -2.07 -4.27 -5.10
C LEU A 117 -2.03 -5.41 -4.09
N THR A 118 -2.72 -6.52 -4.36
CA THR A 118 -2.76 -7.65 -3.42
C THR A 118 -2.76 -9.00 -4.13
N VAL A 119 -2.30 -10.02 -3.44
CA VAL A 119 -2.24 -11.41 -3.93
C VAL A 119 -2.72 -12.36 -2.86
N ALA A 120 -3.36 -13.46 -3.28
CA ALA A 120 -3.80 -14.54 -2.41
C ALA A 120 -3.50 -15.90 -3.04
N TRP A 121 -3.40 -16.93 -2.19
CA TRP A 121 -3.35 -18.33 -2.62
C TRP A 121 -4.72 -18.79 -3.15
N ASN A 122 -5.79 -18.42 -2.43
CA ASN A 122 -7.15 -18.83 -2.73
C ASN A 122 -7.68 -18.20 -4.01
N GLN A 123 -8.71 -18.85 -4.60
CA GLN A 123 -9.38 -18.40 -5.82
C GLN A 123 -10.88 -18.20 -5.64
N ASP A 124 -11.38 -18.42 -4.42
CA ASP A 124 -12.80 -18.24 -4.11
C ASP A 124 -13.19 -16.75 -4.27
N ASP A 125 -14.39 -16.47 -4.71
CA ASP A 125 -14.92 -15.13 -4.97
C ASP A 125 -14.88 -14.21 -3.73
N TRP A 126 -15.12 -14.77 -2.55
CA TRP A 126 -15.08 -14.05 -1.26
C TRP A 126 -13.67 -13.78 -0.71
N THR A 127 -12.60 -14.33 -1.34
CA THR A 127 -11.24 -14.27 -0.82
C THR A 127 -10.79 -12.87 -0.42
N PHE A 128 -11.12 -11.85 -1.19
CA PHE A 128 -10.68 -10.49 -0.92
C PHE A 128 -11.75 -9.59 -0.26
N GLU A 129 -12.94 -10.08 0.04
CA GLU A 129 -14.04 -9.25 0.56
C GLU A 129 -13.65 -8.40 1.78
N ALA A 130 -13.03 -9.02 2.78
CA ALA A 130 -12.64 -8.32 4.01
C ALA A 130 -11.55 -7.26 3.74
N LEU A 131 -10.53 -7.60 2.94
CA LEU A 131 -9.45 -6.65 2.59
C LEU A 131 -9.97 -5.51 1.74
N VAL A 132 -10.82 -5.78 0.74
CA VAL A 132 -11.45 -4.76 -0.12
C VAL A 132 -12.34 -3.83 0.70
N SER A 133 -13.14 -4.39 1.63
CA SER A 133 -13.96 -3.59 2.55
C SER A 133 -13.09 -2.68 3.42
N HIS A 134 -11.99 -3.20 3.96
CA HIS A 134 -11.04 -2.42 4.74
C HIS A 134 -10.39 -1.30 3.90
N TYR A 135 -9.91 -1.61 2.69
CA TYR A 135 -9.32 -0.61 1.78
C TYR A 135 -10.32 0.49 1.43
N LYS A 136 -11.55 0.14 1.03
CA LYS A 136 -12.61 1.11 0.73
C LYS A 136 -12.95 2.00 1.93
N THR A 137 -12.90 1.44 3.15
CA THR A 137 -13.11 2.22 4.38
C THR A 137 -11.97 3.22 4.59
N LEU A 138 -10.71 2.83 4.34
CA LEU A 138 -9.57 3.75 4.39
C LEU A 138 -9.68 4.85 3.34
N VAL A 139 -10.03 4.49 2.09
CA VAL A 139 -10.28 5.44 1.00
C VAL A 139 -11.30 6.49 1.42
N ARG A 140 -12.43 6.04 1.96
CA ARG A 140 -13.50 6.95 2.43
C ARG A 140 -13.06 7.80 3.60
N TYR A 141 -12.40 7.21 4.62
CA TYR A 141 -12.00 7.91 5.83
C TYR A 141 -10.90 8.94 5.57
N LEU A 142 -9.92 8.62 4.74
CA LEU A 142 -8.80 9.48 4.40
C LEU A 142 -9.09 10.39 3.18
N GLU A 143 -10.32 10.35 2.67
CA GLU A 143 -10.76 11.14 1.49
C GLU A 143 -9.85 10.93 0.27
N LEU A 144 -9.44 9.66 0.03
CA LEU A 144 -8.58 9.31 -1.09
C LEU A 144 -9.40 9.14 -2.39
N GLU A 145 -8.74 9.31 -3.53
CA GLU A 145 -9.31 9.04 -4.86
C GLU A 145 -8.86 7.66 -5.36
N ASP A 146 -9.74 6.65 -5.30
CA ASP A 146 -9.43 5.27 -5.72
C ASP A 146 -9.19 5.19 -7.23
N GLN A 147 -7.98 4.81 -7.63
CA GLN A 147 -7.59 4.60 -9.03
C GLN A 147 -7.71 3.13 -9.46
N GLY A 148 -8.03 2.23 -8.53
CA GLY A 148 -8.26 0.82 -8.81
C GLY A 148 -7.52 -0.15 -7.90
N MET A 149 -7.87 -1.42 -8.08
CA MET A 149 -7.34 -2.52 -7.27
C MET A 149 -6.91 -3.67 -8.18
N ILE A 150 -5.73 -4.23 -7.93
CA ILE A 150 -5.29 -5.49 -8.53
C ILE A 150 -5.43 -6.59 -7.47
N LEU A 151 -6.39 -7.48 -7.69
CA LEU A 151 -6.74 -8.58 -6.79
C LEU A 151 -6.25 -9.90 -7.39
N GLY A 152 -5.02 -10.30 -7.06
CA GLY A 152 -4.35 -11.47 -7.61
C GLY A 152 -4.83 -12.79 -6.99
N TYR A 153 -5.97 -13.29 -7.43
CA TYR A 153 -6.48 -14.62 -7.06
C TYR A 153 -5.55 -15.72 -7.57
N GLY A 154 -5.33 -16.75 -6.76
CA GLY A 154 -4.47 -17.88 -7.13
C GLY A 154 -2.99 -17.53 -7.34
N CYS A 155 -2.54 -16.42 -6.79
CA CYS A 155 -1.16 -15.93 -6.88
C CYS A 155 -0.33 -16.30 -5.64
N GLY A 156 -0.44 -17.53 -5.18
CA GLY A 156 0.19 -18.01 -3.95
C GLY A 156 1.71 -18.11 -3.98
N ASN A 157 2.31 -18.20 -5.17
CA ASN A 157 3.77 -18.20 -5.35
C ASN A 157 4.19 -17.44 -6.61
N VAL A 158 5.51 -17.25 -6.76
CA VAL A 158 6.10 -16.48 -7.87
C VAL A 158 5.68 -17.04 -9.24
N SER A 159 5.79 -18.37 -9.41
CA SER A 159 5.45 -19.00 -10.70
C SER A 159 3.99 -18.80 -11.07
N MET A 160 3.06 -19.02 -10.14
CA MET A 160 1.63 -18.79 -10.36
C MET A 160 1.34 -17.34 -10.72
N THR A 161 1.97 -16.40 -10.04
CA THR A 161 1.77 -14.97 -10.28
C THR A 161 2.31 -14.55 -11.63
N THR A 162 3.54 -14.97 -11.98
CA THR A 162 4.20 -14.59 -13.24
C THR A 162 3.42 -15.09 -14.48
N HIS A 163 2.77 -16.25 -14.39
CA HIS A 163 1.96 -16.78 -15.48
C HIS A 163 0.48 -16.37 -15.45
N SER A 164 0.10 -15.50 -14.54
CA SER A 164 -1.24 -14.93 -14.46
C SER A 164 -1.35 -13.63 -15.27
N LYS A 165 -2.56 -13.09 -15.38
CA LYS A 165 -2.82 -11.79 -16.01
C LYS A 165 -2.42 -10.58 -15.13
N TYR A 166 -2.28 -10.77 -13.81
CA TYR A 166 -2.18 -9.69 -12.85
C TYR A 166 -0.91 -8.83 -12.95
N PRO A 167 0.28 -9.35 -13.32
CA PRO A 167 1.43 -8.49 -13.60
C PRO A 167 1.14 -7.48 -14.70
N GLN A 168 0.51 -7.91 -15.80
CA GLN A 168 0.13 -7.03 -16.89
C GLN A 168 -0.96 -6.02 -16.46
N GLU A 169 -1.94 -6.44 -15.67
CA GLU A 169 -2.96 -5.53 -15.13
C GLU A 169 -2.33 -4.48 -14.21
N ALA A 170 -1.34 -4.87 -13.37
CA ALA A 170 -0.61 -3.94 -12.51
C ALA A 170 0.21 -2.92 -13.33
N TYR A 171 0.89 -3.38 -14.40
CA TYR A 171 1.57 -2.50 -15.34
C TYR A 171 0.61 -1.50 -15.98
N GLN A 172 -0.54 -1.99 -16.49
CA GLN A 172 -1.55 -1.12 -17.13
C GLN A 172 -2.12 -0.09 -16.14
N LEU A 173 -2.34 -0.47 -14.88
CA LEU A 173 -2.79 0.47 -13.85
C LEU A 173 -1.76 1.60 -13.66
N GLY A 174 -0.46 1.27 -13.56
CA GLY A 174 0.59 2.27 -13.46
C GLY A 174 0.73 3.15 -14.71
N TYR A 175 0.57 2.54 -15.88
CA TYR A 175 0.68 3.23 -17.18
C TYR A 175 -0.49 4.16 -17.47
N SER A 176 -1.68 3.91 -16.91
CA SER A 176 -2.90 4.70 -17.14
C SER A 176 -3.02 5.95 -16.26
N LEU A 177 -2.11 6.16 -15.31
CA LEU A 177 -2.12 7.31 -14.41
C LEU A 177 -1.70 8.59 -15.14
#